data_81bbf155a1620e24e21fa8aa05fae7f3
#
_entry.id   81bbf155a1620e24e21fa8aa05fae7f3
#
_cell.length_a   1.000
_cell.length_b   1.000
_cell.length_c   1.000
_cell.angle_alpha   90.00
_cell.angle_beta   90.00
_cell.angle_gamma   90.00
#
_symmetry.space_group_name_H-M   'P 1'
#
loop_
_entity.id
_entity.type
_entity.pdbx_description
1 polymer ?
#
loop_
_entity_poly.entity_id
_entity_poly.type
_entity_poly.pdbx_seq_one_letter_code
_entity_poly.pdbx_strand_id
1 'polypeptide(L)'
;PIRPLDETIRALQVMVGRGAPAIGVTAGFGCVLALEELRRSLPAGADWRTAYDQALVRLEAARPTAVNLRWGVERMRALWRAHAGLEMEALIPVLLAEAETMRREDVEICREIGRHGASCINDGDTVLTHCNAGALATAGYGTALGVIRAAHEQGKVSMVYADEPRPLLQGARLTAYELASDGIPVTLICDDMAGALMAR
;
A
#
# COMPACT_ATOMS: atom_id res chain seq x y z
N PRO A 1 -16.83 -22.18 1.53
CA PRO A 1 -16.02 -21.82 0.35
C PRO A 1 -15.34 -20.48 0.62
N ILE A 2 -14.03 -20.45 0.46
CA ILE A 2 -13.23 -19.22 0.51
C ILE A 2 -13.66 -18.36 -0.69
N ARG A 3 -14.03 -17.12 -0.45
CA ARG A 3 -14.36 -16.12 -1.48
C ARG A 3 -13.27 -15.05 -1.47
N PRO A 4 -12.22 -15.17 -2.29
CA PRO A 4 -11.04 -14.29 -2.23
C PRO A 4 -11.37 -12.82 -2.39
N LEU A 5 -12.35 -12.47 -3.22
CA LEU A 5 -12.81 -11.08 -3.38
C LEU A 5 -13.45 -10.53 -2.09
N ASP A 6 -14.36 -11.30 -1.47
CA ASP A 6 -15.05 -10.87 -0.24
C ASP A 6 -14.05 -10.72 0.92
N GLU A 7 -13.04 -11.60 1.01
CA GLU A 7 -11.96 -11.50 1.99
C GLU A 7 -11.07 -10.28 1.75
N THR A 8 -10.75 -9.98 0.48
CA THR A 8 -9.99 -8.77 0.11
C THR A 8 -10.77 -7.51 0.48
N ILE A 9 -12.06 -7.44 0.14
CA ILE A 9 -12.95 -6.33 0.50
C ILE A 9 -12.99 -6.16 2.02
N ARG A 10 -13.20 -7.24 2.76
CA ARG A 10 -13.22 -7.21 4.22
C ARG A 10 -11.90 -6.74 4.81
N ALA A 11 -10.77 -7.25 4.32
CA ALA A 11 -9.44 -6.83 4.78
C ALA A 11 -9.20 -5.32 4.59
N LEU A 12 -9.69 -4.76 3.48
CA LEU A 12 -9.64 -3.31 3.23
C LEU A 12 -10.56 -2.53 4.18
N GLN A 13 -11.78 -3.02 4.42
CA GLN A 13 -12.78 -2.37 5.30
C GLN A 13 -12.34 -2.33 6.76
N VAL A 14 -11.77 -3.43 7.26
CA VAL A 14 -11.32 -3.55 8.66
C VAL A 14 -9.85 -3.11 8.85
N MET A 15 -9.25 -2.52 7.82
CA MET A 15 -7.90 -1.94 7.84
C MET A 15 -6.77 -2.96 8.11
N VAL A 16 -6.94 -4.24 7.78
CA VAL A 16 -5.84 -5.20 7.68
C VAL A 16 -4.93 -4.79 6.52
N GLY A 17 -5.52 -4.53 5.34
CA GLY A 17 -4.85 -3.83 4.25
C GLY A 17 -4.96 -2.32 4.46
N ARG A 18 -3.86 -1.65 4.78
CA ARG A 18 -3.81 -0.21 5.06
C ARG A 18 -2.58 0.44 4.41
N GLY A 19 -2.58 1.79 4.37
CA GLY A 19 -1.58 2.57 3.66
C GLY A 19 -2.02 2.82 2.21
N ALA A 20 -1.99 4.08 1.78
CA ALA A 20 -2.54 4.46 0.48
C ALA A 20 -1.91 3.68 -0.70
N PRO A 21 -0.56 3.56 -0.81
CA PRO A 21 0.05 2.78 -1.88
C PRO A 21 -0.29 1.28 -1.80
N ALA A 22 -0.20 0.68 -0.60
CA ALA A 22 -0.53 -0.73 -0.40
C ALA A 22 -1.99 -1.05 -0.79
N ILE A 23 -2.93 -0.14 -0.51
CA ILE A 23 -4.34 -0.28 -0.91
C ILE A 23 -4.47 -0.30 -2.44
N GLY A 24 -3.74 0.55 -3.16
CA GLY A 24 -3.75 0.58 -4.63
C GLY A 24 -3.23 -0.72 -5.24
N VAL A 25 -2.11 -1.23 -4.74
CA VAL A 25 -1.54 -2.51 -5.18
C VAL A 25 -2.47 -3.68 -4.80
N THR A 26 -3.06 -3.66 -3.59
CA THR A 26 -4.07 -4.65 -3.17
C THR A 26 -5.28 -4.65 -4.10
N ALA A 27 -5.70 -3.49 -4.59
CA ALA A 27 -6.78 -3.39 -5.58
C ALA A 27 -6.42 -4.11 -6.89
N GLY A 28 -5.20 -3.94 -7.39
CA GLY A 28 -4.71 -4.65 -8.57
C GLY A 28 -4.86 -6.16 -8.42
N PHE A 29 -4.30 -6.74 -7.36
CA PHE A 29 -4.45 -8.17 -7.09
C PHE A 29 -5.89 -8.58 -6.78
N GLY A 30 -6.68 -7.73 -6.12
CA GLY A 30 -8.11 -7.95 -5.88
C GLY A 30 -8.91 -8.11 -7.16
N CYS A 31 -8.58 -7.36 -8.22
CA CYS A 31 -9.20 -7.50 -9.55
C CYS A 31 -8.87 -8.87 -10.17
N VAL A 32 -7.63 -9.36 -10.02
CA VAL A 32 -7.24 -10.70 -10.49
C VAL A 32 -7.99 -11.78 -9.73
N LEU A 33 -8.05 -11.68 -8.39
CA LEU A 33 -8.78 -12.63 -7.55
C LEU A 33 -10.27 -12.67 -7.86
N ALA A 34 -10.86 -11.51 -8.17
CA ALA A 34 -12.27 -11.43 -8.59
C ALA A 34 -12.52 -12.25 -9.87
N LEU A 35 -11.67 -12.11 -10.88
CA LEU A 35 -11.81 -12.85 -12.13
C LEU A 35 -11.55 -14.35 -11.94
N GLU A 36 -10.56 -14.72 -11.12
CA GLU A 36 -10.30 -16.12 -10.75
C GLU A 36 -11.47 -16.76 -10.00
N GLU A 37 -12.14 -16.01 -9.11
CA GLU A 37 -13.32 -16.49 -8.40
C GLU A 37 -14.47 -16.73 -9.37
N LEU A 38 -14.72 -15.80 -10.29
CA LEU A 38 -15.75 -15.94 -11.33
C LEU A 38 -15.48 -17.16 -12.23
N ARG A 39 -14.24 -17.35 -12.67
CA ARG A 39 -13.85 -18.52 -13.48
C ARG A 39 -14.18 -19.84 -12.80
N ARG A 40 -14.09 -19.91 -11.47
CA ARG A 40 -14.37 -21.13 -10.69
C ARG A 40 -15.83 -21.32 -10.33
N SER A 41 -16.61 -20.23 -10.26
CA SER A 41 -17.95 -20.25 -9.67
C SER A 41 -19.08 -20.02 -10.64
N LEU A 42 -18.83 -19.38 -11.79
CA LEU A 42 -19.88 -19.09 -12.75
C LEU A 42 -20.29 -20.34 -13.56
N PRO A 43 -21.59 -20.54 -13.78
CA PRO A 43 -22.08 -21.55 -14.70
C PRO A 43 -21.57 -21.33 -16.14
N ALA A 44 -21.44 -22.42 -16.89
CA ALA A 44 -21.10 -22.33 -18.31
C ALA A 44 -22.14 -21.48 -19.06
N GLY A 45 -21.67 -20.54 -19.89
CA GLY A 45 -22.51 -19.63 -20.67
C GLY A 45 -23.02 -18.40 -19.92
N ALA A 46 -22.68 -18.22 -18.66
CA ALA A 46 -23.04 -17.00 -17.92
C ALA A 46 -22.24 -15.79 -18.46
N ASP A 47 -22.84 -14.61 -18.40
CA ASP A 47 -22.19 -13.34 -18.75
C ASP A 47 -21.16 -12.94 -17.67
N TRP A 48 -19.95 -13.47 -17.81
CA TRP A 48 -18.86 -13.18 -16.89
C TRP A 48 -18.37 -11.75 -16.99
N ARG A 49 -18.56 -11.08 -18.12
CA ARG A 49 -18.10 -9.70 -18.33
C ARG A 49 -18.87 -8.74 -17.45
N THR A 50 -20.19 -8.86 -17.45
CA THR A 50 -21.07 -8.10 -16.54
C THR A 50 -20.80 -8.45 -15.08
N ALA A 51 -20.60 -9.73 -14.74
CA ALA A 51 -20.29 -10.16 -13.39
C ALA A 51 -18.93 -9.58 -12.90
N TYR A 52 -17.94 -9.50 -13.78
CA TYR A 52 -16.64 -8.92 -13.46
C TYR A 52 -16.73 -7.42 -13.22
N ASP A 53 -17.45 -6.66 -14.06
CA ASP A 53 -17.69 -5.23 -13.81
C ASP A 53 -18.35 -4.99 -12.45
N GLN A 54 -19.33 -5.80 -12.09
CA GLN A 54 -19.98 -5.72 -10.77
C GLN A 54 -19.01 -6.02 -9.62
N ALA A 55 -18.13 -7.00 -9.79
CA ALA A 55 -17.08 -7.31 -8.82
C ALA A 55 -16.11 -6.14 -8.63
N LEU A 56 -15.69 -5.48 -9.70
CA LEU A 56 -14.83 -4.29 -9.64
C LEU A 56 -15.53 -3.12 -8.92
N VAL A 57 -16.82 -2.89 -9.17
CA VAL A 57 -17.60 -1.86 -8.45
C VAL A 57 -17.65 -2.16 -6.96
N ARG A 58 -17.88 -3.42 -6.56
CA ARG A 58 -17.88 -3.83 -5.16
C ARG A 58 -16.52 -3.61 -4.49
N LEU A 59 -15.42 -3.94 -5.18
CA LEU A 59 -14.07 -3.72 -4.68
C LEU A 59 -13.78 -2.22 -4.47
N GLU A 60 -14.11 -1.39 -5.46
CA GLU A 60 -13.96 0.06 -5.40
C GLU A 60 -14.76 0.69 -4.23
N ALA A 61 -15.95 0.17 -3.97
CA ALA A 61 -16.81 0.62 -2.88
C ALA A 61 -16.35 0.19 -1.48
N ALA A 62 -15.32 -0.67 -1.37
CA ALA A 62 -14.84 -1.15 -0.06
C ALA A 62 -14.35 -0.01 0.84
N ARG A 63 -13.73 1.04 0.25
CA ARG A 63 -13.29 2.27 0.94
C ARG A 63 -13.46 3.50 0.04
N PRO A 64 -14.64 4.13 0.02
CA PRO A 64 -14.96 5.20 -0.93
C PRO A 64 -14.03 6.42 -0.88
N THR A 65 -13.40 6.68 0.27
CA THR A 65 -12.46 7.80 0.45
C THR A 65 -11.02 7.46 0.08
N ALA A 66 -10.70 6.19 -0.20
CA ALA A 66 -9.35 5.75 -0.54
C ALA A 66 -9.07 5.94 -2.04
N VAL A 67 -8.52 7.09 -2.40
CA VAL A 67 -8.22 7.46 -3.80
C VAL A 67 -7.40 6.39 -4.51
N ASN A 68 -6.41 5.82 -3.85
CA ASN A 68 -5.55 4.79 -4.44
C ASN A 68 -6.28 3.47 -4.73
N LEU A 69 -7.31 3.13 -3.94
CA LEU A 69 -8.16 1.97 -4.25
C LEU A 69 -8.83 2.14 -5.60
N ARG A 70 -9.48 3.28 -5.78
CA ARG A 70 -10.13 3.62 -7.04
C ARG A 70 -9.13 3.64 -8.20
N TRP A 71 -8.00 4.31 -8.04
CA TRP A 71 -6.93 4.36 -9.04
C TRP A 71 -6.48 2.95 -9.46
N GLY A 72 -6.26 2.05 -8.50
CA GLY A 72 -5.85 0.68 -8.80
C GLY A 72 -6.92 -0.09 -9.60
N VAL A 73 -8.19 0.01 -9.17
CA VAL A 73 -9.30 -0.62 -9.89
C VAL A 73 -9.46 -0.05 -11.30
N GLU A 74 -9.37 1.28 -11.47
CA GLU A 74 -9.51 1.93 -12.79
C GLU A 74 -8.38 1.55 -13.73
N ARG A 75 -7.14 1.44 -13.24
CA ARG A 75 -5.99 0.98 -14.02
C ARG A 75 -6.23 -0.44 -14.55
N MET A 76 -6.71 -1.36 -13.71
CA MET A 76 -7.05 -2.73 -14.10
C MET A 76 -8.26 -2.79 -15.03
N ARG A 77 -9.25 -1.94 -14.80
CA ARG A 77 -10.44 -1.81 -15.68
C ARG A 77 -10.07 -1.34 -17.08
N ALA A 78 -9.17 -0.36 -17.18
CA ALA A 78 -8.69 0.14 -18.47
C ALA A 78 -7.94 -0.96 -19.25
N LEU A 79 -7.10 -1.74 -18.57
CA LEU A 79 -6.39 -2.86 -19.18
C LEU A 79 -7.36 -3.95 -19.66
N TRP A 80 -8.32 -4.33 -18.82
CA TRP A 80 -9.35 -5.28 -19.21
C TRP A 80 -10.14 -4.83 -20.45
N ARG A 81 -10.58 -3.57 -20.49
CA ARG A 81 -11.31 -3.02 -21.65
C ARG A 81 -10.48 -3.02 -22.91
N ALA A 82 -9.18 -2.76 -22.81
CA ALA A 82 -8.26 -2.87 -23.95
C ALA A 82 -8.13 -4.32 -24.47
N HIS A 83 -8.44 -5.31 -23.65
CA HIS A 83 -8.37 -6.74 -23.96
C HIS A 83 -9.75 -7.42 -23.96
N ALA A 84 -10.84 -6.67 -24.23
CA ALA A 84 -12.21 -7.17 -24.15
C ALA A 84 -12.54 -8.38 -25.05
N GLY A 85 -11.70 -8.65 -26.05
CA GLY A 85 -11.82 -9.83 -26.91
C GLY A 85 -11.25 -11.13 -26.32
N LEU A 86 -10.55 -11.05 -25.18
CA LEU A 86 -10.02 -12.25 -24.52
C LEU A 86 -11.09 -12.94 -23.68
N GLU A 87 -10.98 -14.26 -23.56
CA GLU A 87 -11.70 -15.03 -22.55
C GLU A 87 -10.98 -15.01 -21.20
N MET A 88 -11.67 -15.39 -20.11
CA MET A 88 -11.16 -15.28 -18.74
C MET A 88 -9.78 -15.91 -18.56
N GLU A 89 -9.58 -17.10 -19.11
CA GLU A 89 -8.34 -17.86 -19.01
C GLU A 89 -7.13 -17.13 -19.59
N ALA A 90 -7.34 -16.40 -20.69
CA ALA A 90 -6.31 -15.60 -21.34
C ALA A 90 -6.15 -14.22 -20.71
N LEU A 91 -7.20 -13.67 -20.11
CA LEU A 91 -7.19 -12.36 -19.46
C LEU A 91 -6.50 -12.39 -18.09
N ILE A 92 -6.67 -13.45 -17.31
CA ILE A 92 -6.09 -13.59 -15.97
C ILE A 92 -4.57 -13.34 -15.95
N PRO A 93 -3.74 -13.99 -16.77
CA PRO A 93 -2.30 -13.73 -16.76
C PRO A 93 -1.95 -12.29 -17.18
N VAL A 94 -2.72 -11.65 -18.04
CA VAL A 94 -2.52 -10.25 -18.44
C VAL A 94 -2.75 -9.33 -17.24
N LEU A 95 -3.85 -9.52 -16.52
CA LEU A 95 -4.15 -8.74 -15.31
C LEU A 95 -3.14 -9.02 -14.19
N LEU A 96 -2.70 -10.26 -14.02
CA LEU A 96 -1.69 -10.59 -13.01
C LEU A 96 -0.36 -9.90 -13.30
N ALA A 97 0.09 -9.89 -14.54
CA ALA A 97 1.31 -9.19 -14.96
C ALA A 97 1.23 -7.69 -14.66
N GLU A 98 0.06 -7.08 -14.85
CA GLU A 98 -0.16 -5.67 -14.51
C GLU A 98 -0.15 -5.42 -13.00
N ALA A 99 -0.81 -6.26 -12.20
CA ALA A 99 -0.79 -6.16 -10.74
C ALA A 99 0.65 -6.28 -10.18
N GLU A 100 1.46 -7.19 -10.73
CA GLU A 100 2.89 -7.31 -10.42
C GLU A 100 3.69 -6.07 -10.86
N THR A 101 3.32 -5.46 -11.98
CA THR A 101 3.92 -4.20 -12.44
C THR A 101 3.60 -3.08 -11.47
N MET A 102 2.35 -2.91 -11.05
CA MET A 102 1.94 -1.94 -10.02
C MET A 102 2.76 -2.12 -8.73
N ARG A 103 2.97 -3.36 -8.30
CA ARG A 103 3.78 -3.66 -7.11
C ARG A 103 5.24 -3.24 -7.30
N ARG A 104 5.86 -3.51 -8.44
CA ARG A 104 7.25 -3.12 -8.72
C ARG A 104 7.39 -1.61 -8.81
N GLU A 105 6.50 -0.93 -9.53
CA GLU A 105 6.49 0.53 -9.65
C GLU A 105 6.39 1.21 -8.28
N ASP A 106 5.53 0.72 -7.39
CA ASP A 106 5.41 1.27 -6.04
C ASP A 106 6.73 1.16 -5.25
N VAL A 107 7.40 0.01 -5.32
CA VAL A 107 8.71 -0.17 -4.67
C VAL A 107 9.77 0.77 -5.25
N GLU A 108 9.81 0.91 -6.58
CA GLU A 108 10.75 1.80 -7.28
C GLU A 108 10.49 3.26 -6.90
N ILE A 109 9.23 3.70 -6.91
CA ILE A 109 8.82 5.05 -6.48
C ILE A 109 9.23 5.30 -5.03
N CYS A 110 8.99 4.35 -4.13
CA CYS A 110 9.39 4.46 -2.72
C CYS A 110 10.91 4.61 -2.57
N ARG A 111 11.71 3.86 -3.34
CA ARG A 111 13.18 3.99 -3.34
C ARG A 111 13.65 5.33 -3.89
N GLU A 112 13.02 5.83 -4.94
CA GLU A 112 13.34 7.16 -5.49
C GLU A 112 12.97 8.28 -4.50
N ILE A 113 11.82 8.20 -3.84
CA ILE A 113 11.45 9.10 -2.74
C ILE A 113 12.52 9.07 -1.65
N GLY A 114 12.96 7.87 -1.25
CA GLY A 114 14.01 7.67 -0.26
C GLY A 114 15.32 8.36 -0.69
N ARG A 115 15.78 8.09 -1.91
CA ARG A 115 17.02 8.65 -2.46
C ARG A 115 16.99 10.19 -2.51
N HIS A 116 15.92 10.76 -3.01
CA HIS A 116 15.76 12.23 -3.08
C HIS A 116 15.59 12.84 -1.69
N GLY A 117 14.77 12.25 -0.82
CA GLY A 117 14.55 12.75 0.53
C GLY A 117 15.79 12.70 1.41
N ALA A 118 16.63 11.67 1.28
CA ALA A 118 17.90 11.55 2.02
C ALA A 118 18.88 12.68 1.72
N SER A 119 18.78 13.34 0.55
CA SER A 119 19.60 14.51 0.24
C SER A 119 19.24 15.76 1.04
N CYS A 120 18.05 15.78 1.65
CA CYS A 120 17.59 16.87 2.53
C CYS A 120 17.97 16.66 4.00
N ILE A 121 18.58 15.51 4.34
CA ILE A 121 18.99 15.16 5.70
C ILE A 121 20.52 15.30 5.76
N ASN A 122 21.00 16.04 6.78
CA ASN A 122 22.43 16.26 7.04
C ASN A 122 22.99 15.19 7.97
N ASP A 123 24.32 15.12 8.04
CA ASP A 123 25.03 14.19 8.92
C ASP A 123 24.72 14.51 10.39
N GLY A 124 24.28 13.51 11.14
CA GLY A 124 23.95 13.63 12.54
C GLY A 124 22.54 14.17 12.84
N ASP A 125 21.72 14.39 11.81
CA ASP A 125 20.35 14.90 12.02
C ASP A 125 19.50 13.94 12.84
N THR A 126 18.60 14.54 13.63
CA THR A 126 17.47 13.88 14.29
C THR A 126 16.21 14.12 13.48
N VAL A 127 15.49 13.06 13.15
CA VAL A 127 14.31 13.10 12.28
C VAL A 127 13.05 12.81 13.11
N LEU A 128 12.00 13.61 12.91
CA LEU A 128 10.67 13.32 13.45
C LEU A 128 9.77 12.77 12.35
N THR A 129 9.09 11.66 12.65
CA THR A 129 8.11 11.04 11.76
C THR A 129 6.78 10.82 12.47
N HIS A 130 5.68 10.91 11.72
CA HIS A 130 4.33 10.83 12.23
C HIS A 130 3.56 9.66 11.61
N CYS A 131 2.74 8.96 12.39
CA CYS A 131 1.93 7.85 11.92
C CYS A 131 2.79 6.69 11.38
N ASN A 132 2.34 6.05 10.28
CA ASN A 132 3.15 5.06 9.57
C ASN A 132 3.05 5.23 8.06
N ALA A 133 4.18 5.50 7.45
CA ALA A 133 4.40 5.57 6.01
C ALA A 133 5.64 4.74 5.61
N GLY A 134 5.74 3.55 6.19
CA GLY A 134 6.81 2.59 5.98
C GLY A 134 6.46 1.49 4.99
N ALA A 135 7.24 0.40 5.00
CA ALA A 135 7.06 -0.76 4.14
C ALA A 135 5.69 -1.43 4.36
N LEU A 136 5.16 -1.40 5.59
CA LEU A 136 3.83 -1.92 5.93
C LEU A 136 2.67 -1.07 5.38
N ALA A 137 2.95 0.11 4.82
CA ALA A 137 1.96 1.00 4.21
C ALA A 137 2.08 1.09 2.68
N THR A 138 3.04 0.38 2.09
CA THR A 138 3.38 0.38 0.66
C THR A 138 3.54 -1.06 0.17
N ALA A 139 4.00 -1.27 -1.06
CA ALA A 139 4.39 -2.60 -1.53
C ALA A 139 5.80 -3.02 -1.05
N GLY A 140 6.51 -2.11 -0.37
CA GLY A 140 7.83 -2.33 0.20
C GLY A 140 8.64 -1.03 0.29
N TYR A 141 9.59 -0.95 1.20
CA TYR A 141 10.50 0.17 1.47
C TYR A 141 9.87 1.37 2.20
N GLY A 142 8.65 1.80 1.85
CA GLY A 142 7.98 2.95 2.46
C GLY A 142 8.32 4.29 1.81
N THR A 143 7.52 5.31 2.11
CA THR A 143 7.72 6.69 1.66
C THR A 143 8.52 7.49 2.69
N ALA A 144 7.90 8.01 3.76
CA ALA A 144 8.63 8.74 4.81
C ALA A 144 9.68 7.87 5.50
N LEU A 145 9.36 6.60 5.85
CA LEU A 145 10.36 5.69 6.39
C LEU A 145 11.39 5.26 5.34
N GLY A 146 11.05 5.30 4.06
CA GLY A 146 12.00 5.12 2.95
C GLY A 146 13.08 6.21 2.93
N VAL A 147 12.69 7.47 3.19
CA VAL A 147 13.66 8.58 3.35
C VAL A 147 14.58 8.33 4.55
N ILE A 148 14.01 7.93 5.67
CA ILE A 148 14.79 7.64 6.90
C ILE A 148 15.74 6.47 6.66
N ARG A 149 15.29 5.39 6.01
CA ARG A 149 16.13 4.24 5.64
C ARG A 149 17.30 4.65 4.76
N ALA A 150 17.02 5.38 3.67
CA ALA A 150 18.04 5.82 2.74
C ALA A 150 19.06 6.78 3.39
N ALA A 151 18.63 7.64 4.29
CA ALA A 151 19.52 8.52 5.04
C ALA A 151 20.34 7.75 6.11
N HIS A 152 19.72 6.77 6.77
CA HIS A 152 20.42 5.90 7.72
C HIS A 152 21.48 5.03 7.05
N GLU A 153 21.20 4.47 5.88
CA GLU A 153 22.17 3.72 5.05
C GLU A 153 23.39 4.58 4.68
N GLN A 154 23.22 5.90 4.62
CA GLN A 154 24.30 6.88 4.39
C GLN A 154 24.98 7.35 5.71
N GLY A 155 24.58 6.83 6.86
CA GLY A 155 25.13 7.20 8.17
C GLY A 155 24.69 8.58 8.69
N LYS A 156 23.68 9.20 8.09
CA LYS A 156 23.26 10.58 8.41
C LYS A 156 22.33 10.70 9.61
N VAL A 157 21.50 9.68 9.87
CA VAL A 157 20.47 9.75 10.93
C VAL A 157 21.06 9.32 12.27
N SER A 158 21.04 10.22 13.25
CA SER A 158 21.46 9.94 14.62
C SER A 158 20.34 9.32 15.47
N MET A 159 19.11 9.80 15.29
CA MET A 159 17.93 9.38 16.06
C MET A 159 16.66 9.67 15.28
N VAL A 160 15.64 8.84 15.49
CA VAL A 160 14.28 9.08 14.97
C VAL A 160 13.31 9.22 16.13
N TYR A 161 12.54 10.30 16.16
CA TYR A 161 11.36 10.40 17.00
C TYR A 161 10.13 9.96 16.22
N ALA A 162 9.42 8.96 16.70
CA ALA A 162 8.19 8.45 16.10
C ALA A 162 6.97 8.87 16.91
N ASP A 163 6.14 9.71 16.32
CA ASP A 163 4.84 10.08 16.89
C ASP A 163 3.87 8.90 16.84
N GLU A 164 3.22 8.59 18.00
CA GLU A 164 2.34 7.43 18.12
C GLU A 164 1.11 7.42 17.22
N PRO A 165 0.53 8.41 16.68
CA PRO A 165 -0.66 9.23 16.88
C PRO A 165 -1.93 8.49 17.35
N ARG A 166 -2.71 9.09 18.20
CA ARG A 166 -4.04 8.61 18.63
C ARG A 166 -5.07 8.76 17.49
N PRO A 167 -6.12 7.94 17.41
CA PRO A 167 -6.47 6.85 18.35
C PRO A 167 -5.90 5.48 17.97
N LEU A 168 -5.39 5.26 16.76
CA LEU A 168 -4.98 3.94 16.27
C LEU A 168 -3.51 3.62 16.53
N LEU A 169 -2.71 4.58 16.98
CA LEU A 169 -1.32 4.44 17.43
C LEU A 169 -0.40 3.78 16.38
N GLN A 170 -0.51 4.20 15.10
CA GLN A 170 0.25 3.61 14.02
C GLN A 170 1.76 3.80 14.19
N GLY A 171 2.19 4.95 14.73
CA GLY A 171 3.59 5.19 15.03
C GLY A 171 4.13 4.22 16.08
N ALA A 172 3.38 4.01 17.17
CA ALA A 172 3.75 3.05 18.20
C ALA A 172 3.73 1.61 17.71
N ARG A 173 2.68 1.22 16.98
CA ARG A 173 2.42 -0.16 16.61
C ARG A 173 3.20 -0.62 15.38
N LEU A 174 3.51 0.28 14.46
CA LEU A 174 4.09 -0.05 13.15
C LEU A 174 5.43 0.66 12.93
N THR A 175 5.50 1.99 13.04
CA THR A 175 6.73 2.75 12.75
C THR A 175 7.87 2.40 13.68
N ALA A 176 7.61 2.37 14.99
CA ALA A 176 8.63 1.98 15.97
C ALA A 176 9.11 0.54 15.73
N TYR A 177 8.19 -0.37 15.39
CA TYR A 177 8.52 -1.75 15.04
C TYR A 177 9.40 -1.82 13.77
N GLU A 178 9.02 -1.14 12.68
CA GLU A 178 9.78 -1.15 11.43
C GLU A 178 11.20 -0.61 11.65
N LEU A 179 11.32 0.57 12.27
CA LEU A 179 12.63 1.20 12.50
C LEU A 179 13.53 0.36 13.41
N ALA A 180 12.98 -0.17 14.50
CA ALA A 180 13.72 -1.05 15.40
C ALA A 180 14.18 -2.35 14.70
N SER A 181 13.32 -2.92 13.84
CA SER A 181 13.67 -4.11 13.04
C SER A 181 14.78 -3.85 12.03
N ASP A 182 14.87 -2.61 11.52
CA ASP A 182 15.92 -2.17 10.60
C ASP A 182 17.21 -1.71 11.34
N GLY A 183 17.23 -1.77 12.67
CA GLY A 183 18.36 -1.31 13.48
C GLY A 183 18.51 0.21 13.54
N ILE A 184 17.49 0.96 13.17
CA ILE A 184 17.48 2.43 13.20
C ILE A 184 17.09 2.90 14.59
N PRO A 185 17.90 3.76 15.25
CA PRO A 185 17.59 4.29 16.57
C PRO A 185 16.27 5.03 16.58
N VAL A 186 15.32 4.61 17.42
CA VAL A 186 13.99 5.21 17.47
C VAL A 186 13.52 5.42 18.90
N THR A 187 12.94 6.58 19.15
CA THR A 187 12.23 6.92 20.40
C THR A 187 10.78 7.23 20.08
N LEU A 188 9.87 6.48 20.71
CA LEU A 188 8.44 6.73 20.61
C LEU A 188 8.05 7.91 21.48
N ILE A 189 7.23 8.82 20.95
CA ILE A 189 6.69 9.99 21.67
C ILE A 189 5.16 10.04 21.51
N CYS A 190 4.50 10.75 22.44
CA CYS A 190 3.08 11.05 22.32
C CYS A 190 2.84 12.05 21.18
N ASP A 191 1.67 12.00 20.59
CA ASP A 191 1.31 12.79 19.40
C ASP A 191 1.23 14.32 19.64
N ASP A 192 1.20 14.76 20.89
CA ASP A 192 1.21 16.18 21.27
C ASP A 192 2.62 16.70 21.67
N MET A 193 3.64 15.83 21.66
CA MET A 193 5.00 16.21 22.07
C MET A 193 5.86 16.84 20.97
N ALA A 194 5.49 16.68 19.71
CA ALA A 194 6.31 17.12 18.56
C ALA A 194 6.69 18.61 18.65
N GLY A 195 5.71 19.49 18.93
CA GLY A 195 5.96 20.93 19.08
C GLY A 195 6.91 21.28 20.20
N ALA A 196 6.84 20.58 21.33
CA ALA A 196 7.75 20.79 22.46
C ALA A 196 9.18 20.31 22.16
N LEU A 197 9.33 19.25 21.38
CA LEU A 197 10.65 18.75 20.96
C LEU A 197 11.29 19.69 19.92
N MET A 198 10.54 20.18 18.95
CA MET A 198 11.06 21.10 17.92
C MET A 198 11.43 22.49 18.47
N ALA A 199 10.92 22.86 19.65
CA ALA A 199 11.22 24.14 20.30
C ALA A 199 12.52 24.09 21.15
N ARG A 200 13.14 22.94 21.31
CA ARG A 200 14.38 22.72 22.09
C ARG A 200 15.60 22.62 21.22
#